data_62a171cdfb7c88014071a00326d5b0e8
#
_entry.id   62a171cdfb7c88014071a00326d5b0e8
#
_cell.length_a   1.000
_cell.length_b   1.000
_cell.length_c   1.000
_cell.angle_alpha   90.00
_cell.angle_beta   90.00
_cell.angle_gamma   90.00
#
_symmetry.space_group_name_H-M   'P 1'
#
loop_
_entity.id
_entity.type
_entity.pdbx_description
1 polymer ?
#
loop_
_entity_poly.entity_id
_entity_poly.type
_entity_poly.pdbx_seq_one_letter_code
_entity_poly.pdbx_strand_id
1 'polypeptide(L)'
;IIYLISYFGWEDPTSSPIFYLTFIIGFFYYGFSFLDYVNERMDLNVEESIVFMRQHRGLVVGIGMIYSLMILVPVNISILFSGEHFSDGFLTGLSSYIVQLILWISAACAPILAIVAATLAMHDLVDLKKSTRKI
;
A
#
# COMPACT_ATOMS: atom_id res chain seq x y z
N ILE A 1 5.49 -5.70 18.73
CA ILE A 1 6.25 -4.95 19.76
C ILE A 1 5.67 -3.55 19.90
N ILE A 2 5.54 -2.74 18.85
CA ILE A 2 5.00 -1.37 18.89
C ILE A 2 3.57 -1.35 19.45
N TYR A 3 2.72 -2.26 19.03
CA TYR A 3 1.35 -2.40 19.52
C TYR A 3 1.30 -2.73 21.02
N LEU A 4 2.25 -3.53 21.49
CA LEU A 4 2.38 -3.92 22.91
C LEU A 4 2.80 -2.72 23.77
N ILE A 5 3.72 -1.89 23.30
CA ILE A 5 4.17 -0.68 23.98
C ILE A 5 3.02 0.35 24.04
N SER A 6 2.25 0.47 22.96
CA SER A 6 1.08 1.35 22.88
C SER A 6 -0.03 0.95 23.86
N TYR A 7 -0.25 -0.35 24.05
CA TYR A 7 -1.23 -0.90 24.97
C TYR A 7 -0.89 -0.64 26.45
N PHE A 8 0.40 -0.64 26.79
CA PHE A 8 0.84 -0.39 28.17
C PHE A 8 0.86 1.09 28.57
N GLY A 9 0.87 2.01 27.63
CA GLY A 9 1.03 3.44 27.89
C GLY A 9 -0.22 4.31 27.69
N TRP A 10 -1.26 3.80 27.01
CA TRP A 10 -2.48 4.52 26.68
C TRP A 10 -3.72 3.67 26.89
N GLU A 11 -4.79 4.29 27.39
CA GLU A 11 -6.09 3.60 27.55
C GLU A 11 -6.62 3.08 26.20
N ASP A 12 -6.40 3.87 25.10
CA ASP A 12 -6.71 3.47 23.74
C ASP A 12 -5.44 3.40 22.89
N PRO A 13 -5.00 2.21 22.42
CA PRO A 13 -3.81 2.05 21.57
C PRO A 13 -3.85 2.88 20.29
N THR A 14 -5.04 3.15 19.75
CA THR A 14 -5.22 3.93 18.52
C THR A 14 -4.99 5.43 18.67
N SER A 15 -5.09 5.96 19.89
CA SER A 15 -4.82 7.37 20.22
C SER A 15 -3.35 7.66 20.43
N SER A 16 -2.50 6.62 20.53
CA SER A 16 -1.07 6.74 20.73
C SER A 16 -0.36 7.30 19.50
N PRO A 17 0.53 8.31 19.63
CA PRO A 17 1.35 8.78 18.51
C PRO A 17 2.25 7.68 17.93
N ILE A 18 2.60 6.67 18.71
CA ILE A 18 3.37 5.50 18.27
C ILE A 18 2.57 4.67 17.24
N PHE A 19 1.24 4.62 17.38
CA PHE A 19 0.38 3.95 16.41
C PHE A 19 0.50 4.58 15.00
N TYR A 20 0.49 5.90 14.91
CA TYR A 20 0.67 6.62 13.63
C TYR A 20 2.06 6.43 13.03
N LEU A 21 3.08 6.32 13.87
CA LEU A 21 4.44 6.03 13.43
C LEU A 21 4.54 4.68 12.71
N THR A 22 3.72 3.70 13.11
CA THR A 22 3.63 2.39 12.44
C THR A 22 3.16 2.52 11.00
N PHE A 23 2.22 3.42 10.71
CA PHE A 23 1.78 3.68 9.33
C PHE A 23 2.89 4.28 8.48
N ILE A 24 3.63 5.25 9.01
CA ILE A 24 4.73 5.89 8.28
C ILE A 24 5.81 4.86 7.93
N ILE A 25 6.18 4.01 8.88
CA ILE A 25 7.12 2.91 8.65
C ILE A 25 6.54 1.92 7.63
N GLY A 26 5.25 1.61 7.73
CA GLY A 26 4.54 0.74 6.80
C GLY A 26 4.57 1.26 5.37
N PHE A 27 4.33 2.55 5.16
CA PHE A 27 4.38 3.17 3.83
C PHE A 27 5.75 3.02 3.20
N PHE A 28 6.81 3.28 3.98
CA PHE A 28 8.18 3.12 3.51
C PHE A 28 8.50 1.64 3.22
N TYR A 29 8.10 0.73 4.10
CA TYR A 29 8.35 -0.70 3.96
C TYR A 29 7.68 -1.27 2.70
N TYR A 30 6.40 -0.99 2.49
CA TYR A 30 5.68 -1.50 1.30
C TYR A 30 6.23 -0.89 0.01
N GLY A 31 6.49 0.40 -0.03
CA GLY A 31 7.09 1.04 -1.20
C GLY A 31 8.47 0.49 -1.53
N PHE A 32 9.29 0.26 -0.49
CA PHE A 32 10.60 -0.37 -0.63
C PHE A 32 10.47 -1.78 -1.23
N SER A 33 9.58 -2.61 -0.69
CA SER A 33 9.39 -3.98 -1.15
C SER A 33 8.97 -4.07 -2.62
N PHE A 34 8.08 -3.19 -3.08
CA PHE A 34 7.65 -3.18 -4.47
C PHE A 34 8.75 -2.70 -5.42
N LEU A 35 9.49 -1.67 -5.04
CA LEU A 35 10.61 -1.18 -5.86
C LEU A 35 11.76 -2.16 -5.87
N ASP A 36 12.08 -2.82 -4.77
CA ASP A 36 13.11 -3.84 -4.68
C ASP A 36 12.81 -5.01 -5.61
N TYR A 37 11.55 -5.48 -5.62
CA TYR A 37 11.11 -6.51 -6.55
C TYR A 37 11.28 -6.12 -8.03
N VAL A 38 11.03 -4.84 -8.37
CA VAL A 38 11.22 -4.34 -9.74
C VAL A 38 12.70 -4.20 -10.06
N ASN A 39 13.50 -3.71 -9.12
CA ASN A 39 14.95 -3.54 -9.27
C ASN A 39 15.66 -4.89 -9.47
N GLU A 40 15.25 -5.93 -8.75
CA GLU A 40 15.76 -7.28 -8.91
C GLU A 40 15.47 -7.82 -10.32
N ARG A 41 14.30 -7.52 -10.88
CA ARG A 41 13.96 -7.87 -12.26
C ARG A 41 14.74 -7.10 -13.32
N MET A 42 15.32 -5.97 -12.97
CA MET A 42 16.18 -5.15 -13.83
C MET A 42 17.67 -5.48 -13.64
N ASP A 43 18.02 -6.60 -13.00
CA ASP A 43 19.39 -7.06 -12.73
C ASP A 43 20.22 -6.03 -11.93
N LEU A 44 19.58 -5.21 -11.10
CA LEU A 44 20.27 -4.29 -10.19
C LEU A 44 20.75 -5.05 -8.96
N ASN A 45 22.01 -4.81 -8.60
CA ASN A 45 22.56 -5.33 -7.36
C ASN A 45 21.86 -4.70 -6.15
N VAL A 46 21.84 -5.42 -5.01
CA VAL A 46 21.20 -4.95 -3.76
C VAL A 46 21.71 -3.56 -3.34
N GLU A 47 23.02 -3.30 -3.49
CA GLU A 47 23.62 -2.00 -3.17
C GLU A 47 23.09 -0.89 -4.09
N GLU A 48 22.99 -1.15 -5.38
CA GLU A 48 22.45 -0.21 -6.36
C GLU A 48 20.95 0.05 -6.14
N SER A 49 20.19 -0.98 -5.78
CA SER A 49 18.79 -0.88 -5.40
C SER A 49 18.60 0.05 -4.19
N ILE A 50 19.38 -0.14 -3.13
CA ILE A 50 19.33 0.71 -1.95
C ILE A 50 19.69 2.16 -2.27
N VAL A 51 20.76 2.39 -3.05
CA VAL A 51 21.18 3.73 -3.47
C VAL A 51 20.09 4.41 -4.30
N PHE A 52 19.48 3.69 -5.24
CA PHE A 52 18.37 4.18 -6.05
C PHE A 52 17.18 4.61 -5.18
N MET A 53 16.76 3.76 -4.25
CA MET A 53 15.64 4.05 -3.36
C MET A 53 15.92 5.23 -2.41
N ARG A 54 17.16 5.38 -1.97
CA ARG A 54 17.55 6.56 -1.17
C ARG A 54 17.54 7.87 -1.96
N GLN A 55 17.85 7.82 -3.24
CA GLN A 55 17.76 8.99 -4.13
C GLN A 55 16.32 9.36 -4.46
N HIS A 56 15.43 8.36 -4.56
CA HIS A 56 14.02 8.53 -4.95
C HIS A 56 13.04 8.24 -3.80
N ARG A 57 13.34 8.74 -2.59
CA ARG A 57 12.51 8.48 -1.38
C ARG A 57 11.05 8.87 -1.57
N GLY A 58 10.77 9.94 -2.32
CA GLY A 58 9.40 10.37 -2.62
C GLY A 58 8.61 9.33 -3.39
N LEU A 59 9.25 8.64 -4.35
CA LEU A 59 8.66 7.55 -5.12
C LEU A 59 8.33 6.36 -4.20
N VAL A 60 9.30 5.96 -3.35
CA VAL A 60 9.13 4.86 -2.39
C VAL A 60 7.92 5.12 -1.49
N VAL A 61 7.87 6.30 -0.87
CA VAL A 61 6.77 6.68 0.04
C VAL A 61 5.46 6.79 -0.73
N GLY A 62 5.47 7.35 -1.94
CA GLY A 62 4.27 7.51 -2.75
C GLY A 62 3.61 6.18 -3.12
N ILE A 63 4.39 5.21 -3.61
CA ILE A 63 3.88 3.87 -3.94
C ILE A 63 3.36 3.16 -2.68
N GLY A 64 4.13 3.21 -1.59
CA GLY A 64 3.73 2.60 -0.32
C GLY A 64 2.48 3.23 0.29
N MET A 65 2.32 4.56 0.17
CA MET A 65 1.14 5.28 0.63
C MET A 65 -0.11 4.86 -0.15
N ILE A 66 -0.04 4.87 -1.49
CA ILE A 66 -1.18 4.46 -2.35
C ILE A 66 -1.58 3.03 -2.04
N TYR A 67 -0.61 2.13 -1.96
CA TYR A 67 -0.86 0.73 -1.62
C TYR A 67 -1.51 0.57 -0.24
N SER A 68 -0.96 1.24 0.77
CA SER A 68 -1.49 1.18 2.13
C SER A 68 -2.89 1.77 2.24
N LEU A 69 -3.18 2.85 1.52
CA LEU A 69 -4.53 3.43 1.46
C LEU A 69 -5.53 2.46 0.82
N MET A 70 -5.14 1.74 -0.23
CA MET A 70 -6.01 0.75 -0.86
C MET A 70 -6.30 -0.45 0.05
N ILE A 71 -5.34 -0.88 0.88
CA ILE A 71 -5.52 -1.98 1.84
C ILE A 71 -6.22 -1.52 3.13
N LEU A 72 -6.02 -0.26 3.53
CA LEU A 72 -6.63 0.29 4.75
C LEU A 72 -8.15 0.45 4.64
N VAL A 73 -8.70 0.37 3.43
CA VAL A 73 -10.15 0.39 3.24
C VAL A 73 -10.77 -0.75 4.05
N PRO A 74 -11.71 -0.45 4.97
CA PRO A 74 -12.30 -1.45 5.83
C PRO A 74 -13.16 -2.42 5.02
N VAL A 75 -12.56 -3.53 4.60
CA VAL A 75 -13.27 -4.62 3.94
C VAL A 75 -13.88 -5.51 5.00
N ASN A 76 -15.18 -5.39 5.19
CA ASN A 76 -15.91 -6.27 6.11
C ASN A 76 -16.39 -7.52 5.38
N ILE A 77 -15.60 -8.60 5.48
CA ILE A 77 -15.90 -9.88 4.84
C ILE A 77 -17.20 -10.48 5.37
N SER A 78 -17.56 -10.21 6.62
CA SER A 78 -18.82 -10.71 7.21
C SER A 78 -20.05 -10.24 6.43
N ILE A 79 -20.01 -9.04 5.85
CA ILE A 79 -21.11 -8.50 5.05
C ILE A 79 -21.40 -9.34 3.81
N LEU A 80 -20.36 -9.95 3.22
CA LEU A 80 -20.50 -10.78 2.02
C LEU A 80 -21.21 -12.11 2.31
N PHE A 81 -21.12 -12.58 3.55
CA PHE A 81 -21.65 -13.89 3.95
C PHE A 81 -22.85 -13.82 4.90
N SER A 82 -23.06 -12.71 5.60
CA SER A 82 -24.21 -12.50 6.48
C SER A 82 -25.34 -11.81 5.71
N GLY A 83 -26.49 -12.47 5.63
CA GLY A 83 -27.71 -11.89 5.05
C GLY A 83 -28.38 -10.81 5.91
N GLU A 84 -27.76 -10.41 7.03
CA GLU A 84 -28.33 -9.47 8.01
C GLU A 84 -28.63 -8.08 7.42
N HIS A 85 -27.89 -7.65 6.41
CA HIS A 85 -28.09 -6.34 5.78
C HIS A 85 -29.34 -6.25 4.92
N PHE A 86 -29.97 -7.39 4.58
CA PHE A 86 -31.25 -7.41 3.87
C PHE A 86 -32.46 -7.23 4.80
N SER A 87 -32.25 -7.25 6.13
CA SER A 87 -33.33 -6.98 7.12
C SER A 87 -33.81 -5.53 7.07
N ASP A 88 -32.94 -4.57 6.71
CA ASP A 88 -33.27 -3.14 6.65
C ASP A 88 -33.88 -2.69 5.31
N GLY A 89 -34.13 -3.63 4.40
CA GLY A 89 -34.70 -3.40 3.09
C GLY A 89 -33.80 -3.92 1.96
N PHE A 90 -34.43 -4.50 0.95
CA PHE A 90 -33.73 -5.14 -0.18
C PHE A 90 -32.76 -4.19 -0.91
N LEU A 91 -33.19 -2.95 -1.16
CA LEU A 91 -32.35 -1.95 -1.87
C LEU A 91 -31.15 -1.51 -1.04
N THR A 92 -31.32 -1.34 0.27
CA THR A 92 -30.24 -0.94 1.19
C THR A 92 -29.21 -2.06 1.31
N GLY A 93 -29.67 -3.30 1.46
CA GLY A 93 -28.78 -4.46 1.50
C GLY A 93 -28.00 -4.65 0.20
N LEU A 94 -28.66 -4.51 -0.95
CA LEU A 94 -28.02 -4.64 -2.25
C LEU A 94 -26.95 -3.56 -2.48
N SER A 95 -27.23 -2.29 -2.13
CA SER A 95 -26.26 -1.21 -2.26
C SER A 95 -25.03 -1.43 -1.38
N SER A 96 -25.20 -1.83 -0.14
CA SER A 96 -24.11 -2.16 0.78
C SER A 96 -23.26 -3.32 0.27
N TYR A 97 -23.89 -4.34 -0.29
CA TYR A 97 -23.21 -5.49 -0.87
C TYR A 97 -22.35 -5.09 -2.09
N ILE A 98 -22.90 -4.30 -3.00
CA ILE A 98 -22.18 -3.82 -4.20
C ILE A 98 -20.95 -2.97 -3.80
N VAL A 99 -21.14 -2.02 -2.87
CA VAL A 99 -20.03 -1.18 -2.38
C VAL A 99 -18.93 -2.04 -1.79
N GLN A 100 -19.29 -2.99 -0.92
CA GLN A 100 -18.32 -3.87 -0.28
C GLN A 100 -17.57 -4.75 -1.29
N LEU A 101 -18.25 -5.23 -2.32
CA LEU A 101 -17.66 -6.02 -3.39
C LEU A 101 -16.64 -5.19 -4.21
N ILE A 102 -16.97 -3.94 -4.54
CA ILE A 102 -16.06 -3.01 -5.22
C ILE A 102 -14.81 -2.75 -4.36
N LEU A 103 -14.98 -2.50 -3.07
CA LEU A 103 -13.89 -2.29 -2.12
C LEU A 103 -12.98 -3.52 -2.03
N TRP A 104 -13.58 -4.70 -2.01
CA TRP A 104 -12.83 -5.96 -1.96
C TRP A 104 -12.00 -6.20 -3.23
N ILE A 105 -12.58 -5.96 -4.41
CA ILE A 105 -11.85 -6.03 -5.69
C ILE A 105 -10.72 -5.01 -5.72
N SER A 106 -10.96 -3.78 -5.26
CA SER A 106 -9.93 -2.74 -5.18
C SER A 106 -8.75 -3.16 -4.30
N ALA A 107 -9.02 -3.69 -3.12
CA ALA A 107 -7.98 -4.19 -2.21
C ALA A 107 -7.20 -5.37 -2.80
N ALA A 108 -7.89 -6.29 -3.49
CA ALA A 108 -7.25 -7.43 -4.16
C ALA A 108 -6.35 -7.01 -5.34
N CYS A 109 -6.72 -5.93 -6.05
CA CYS A 109 -5.93 -5.38 -7.15
C CYS A 109 -4.75 -4.50 -6.69
N ALA A 110 -4.73 -4.06 -5.43
CA ALA A 110 -3.73 -3.14 -4.90
C ALA A 110 -2.26 -3.59 -5.15
N PRO A 111 -1.87 -4.84 -4.91
CA PRO A 111 -0.49 -5.29 -5.15
C PRO A 111 -0.10 -5.21 -6.63
N ILE A 112 -1.03 -5.57 -7.53
CA ILE A 112 -0.79 -5.55 -8.98
C ILE A 112 -0.58 -4.11 -9.44
N LEU A 113 -1.44 -3.19 -9.00
CA LEU A 113 -1.34 -1.77 -9.33
C LEU A 113 -0.05 -1.15 -8.79
N ALA A 114 0.38 -1.53 -7.58
CA ALA A 114 1.62 -1.06 -6.99
C ALA A 114 2.85 -1.52 -7.80
N ILE A 115 2.88 -2.78 -8.25
CA ILE A 115 3.96 -3.32 -9.09
C ILE A 115 3.98 -2.61 -10.46
N VAL A 116 2.83 -2.43 -11.09
CA VAL A 116 2.74 -1.73 -12.38
C VAL A 116 3.21 -0.28 -12.24
N ALA A 117 2.76 0.43 -11.21
CA ALA A 117 3.20 1.80 -10.94
C ALA A 117 4.71 1.88 -10.68
N ALA A 118 5.27 0.96 -9.91
CA ALA A 118 6.71 0.87 -9.67
C ALA A 118 7.48 0.61 -10.97
N THR A 119 7.01 -0.30 -11.82
CA THR A 119 7.65 -0.62 -13.11
C THR A 119 7.64 0.57 -14.07
N LEU A 120 6.51 1.27 -14.20
CA LEU A 120 6.40 2.46 -15.03
C LEU A 120 7.32 3.59 -14.55
N ALA A 121 7.32 3.84 -13.25
CA ALA A 121 8.18 4.87 -12.66
C ALA A 121 9.68 4.55 -12.86
N MET A 122 10.06 3.29 -12.75
CA MET A 122 11.43 2.85 -13.01
C MET A 122 11.82 3.00 -14.48
N HIS A 123 10.92 2.64 -15.39
CA HIS A 123 11.17 2.78 -16.82
C HIS A 123 11.45 4.24 -17.19
N ASP A 124 10.64 5.18 -16.72
CA ASP A 124 10.84 6.61 -17.00
C ASP A 124 12.15 7.14 -16.40
N LEU A 125 12.49 6.75 -15.18
CA LEU A 125 13.71 7.21 -14.50
C LEU A 125 14.99 6.64 -15.12
N VAL A 126 14.97 5.39 -15.58
CA VAL A 126 16.11 4.73 -16.22
C VAL A 126 16.34 5.29 -17.62
N ASP A 127 15.28 5.54 -18.39
CA ASP A 127 15.41 6.14 -19.73
C ASP A 127 15.93 7.57 -19.68
N LEU A 128 15.50 8.38 -18.72
CA LEU A 128 16.04 9.73 -18.49
C LEU A 128 17.55 9.69 -18.16
N LYS A 129 17.98 8.75 -17.34
CA LYS A 129 19.39 8.58 -16.99
C LYS A 129 20.25 8.14 -18.19
N LYS A 130 19.71 7.34 -19.08
CA LYS A 130 20.37 6.89 -20.32
C LYS A 130 20.48 8.02 -21.35
N SER A 131 19.51 8.90 -21.41
CA SER A 131 19.50 10.10 -22.25
C SER A 131 20.55 11.12 -21.79
N THR A 132 20.69 11.34 -20.47
CA THR A 132 21.64 12.29 -19.89
C THR A 132 23.11 11.82 -20.02
N ARG A 133 23.36 10.52 -20.15
CA ARG A 133 24.70 9.95 -20.30
C ARG A 133 25.25 10.04 -21.75
N LYS A 134 24.41 10.46 -22.72
CA LYS A 134 24.78 10.61 -24.14
C LYS A 134 25.16 12.05 -24.53
N ILE A 135 25.16 12.99 -23.59
CA ILE A 135 25.63 14.36 -23.72
C ILE A 135 26.97 14.47 -22.99
#